data_7f98dac8d7ba960614e9f48a7c6c8c13
#
_entry.id   7f98dac8d7ba960614e9f48a7c6c8c13
#
_cell.length_a   1.000
_cell.length_b   1.000
_cell.length_c   1.000
_cell.angle_alpha   90.00
_cell.angle_beta   90.00
_cell.angle_gamma   90.00
#
_symmetry.space_group_name_H-M   'P 1'
#
loop_
_entity.id
_entity.type
_entity.pdbx_description
1 polymer ?
#
loop_
_entity_poly.entity_id
_entity_poly.type
_entity_poly.pdbx_seq_one_letter_code
_entity_poly.pdbx_strand_id
1 'polypeptide(L)'
;MKLSYSTKLYYNYRLEDAINRTARIGYPGVEIWGGRPHAYYKDMNKASISSITKIIEETGVEISGFIPAQFGYPTNLCSPIKNIREDSVDYIKKSIDTSLALGCNKVSLCPGRTLYGQGYNQGMENLNSSLSKLVDYAIKRVVLLLLEPAHMLESDLILTIEDGARLIEEQKYKNMGIALDTGHCHINKESLVDTVYLLARKQIPMHIHLDDNNSLGDQHKIPGEGTIDFVPFFKALLETGYEGFLTIELGFDYTANPD
;
A
#
# COMPACT_ATOMS: atom_id res chain seq x y z
N MET A 1 10.80 15.01 -2.71
CA MET A 1 10.52 13.66 -2.13
C MET A 1 10.88 13.66 -0.65
N LYS A 2 10.13 12.96 0.19
CA LYS A 2 10.39 12.76 1.62
C LYS A 2 10.49 11.26 1.90
N LEU A 3 11.24 10.86 2.93
CA LEU A 3 11.26 9.48 3.38
C LEU A 3 10.11 9.21 4.34
N SER A 4 9.57 8.01 4.31
CA SER A 4 8.59 7.49 5.24
C SER A 4 8.95 6.06 5.64
N TYR A 5 8.41 5.60 6.75
CA TYR A 5 8.69 4.26 7.25
C TYR A 5 7.40 3.53 7.58
N SER A 6 7.24 2.29 7.10
CA SER A 6 6.02 1.53 7.37
C SER A 6 6.02 0.98 8.79
N THR A 7 4.94 1.24 9.52
CA THR A 7 4.78 0.69 10.89
C THR A 7 4.65 -0.84 10.90
N LYS A 8 4.41 -1.48 9.75
CA LYS A 8 4.37 -2.95 9.63
C LYS A 8 5.62 -3.62 10.19
N LEU A 9 6.79 -2.96 10.07
CA LEU A 9 8.03 -3.50 10.61
C LEU A 9 8.06 -3.55 12.14
N TYR A 10 7.36 -2.64 12.80
CA TYR A 10 7.19 -2.62 14.25
C TYR A 10 6.09 -3.58 14.75
N TYR A 11 5.95 -4.72 14.12
CA TYR A 11 4.89 -5.70 14.37
C TYR A 11 4.77 -6.14 15.85
N ASN A 12 5.87 -6.11 16.61
CA ASN A 12 5.90 -6.48 18.01
C ASN A 12 5.76 -5.29 18.98
N TYR A 13 5.44 -4.09 18.45
CA TYR A 13 5.31 -2.86 19.22
C TYR A 13 3.88 -2.33 19.13
N ARG A 14 3.51 -1.48 20.08
CA ARG A 14 2.27 -0.70 19.93
C ARG A 14 2.45 0.36 18.84
N LEU A 15 1.35 0.81 18.24
CA LEU A 15 1.41 1.82 17.19
C LEU A 15 2.05 3.13 17.68
N GLU A 16 1.73 3.54 18.90
CA GLU A 16 2.33 4.72 19.54
C GLU A 16 3.86 4.63 19.63
N ASP A 17 4.37 3.46 19.99
CA ASP A 17 5.81 3.21 20.10
C ASP A 17 6.45 3.20 18.69
N ALA A 18 5.79 2.62 17.71
CA ALA A 18 6.24 2.60 16.31
C ALA A 18 6.40 4.02 15.76
N ILE A 19 5.40 4.89 15.96
CA ILE A 19 5.46 6.29 15.52
C ILE A 19 6.60 7.05 16.21
N ASN A 20 6.70 6.93 17.53
CA ASN A 20 7.76 7.60 18.30
C ASN A 20 9.16 7.13 17.88
N ARG A 21 9.35 5.84 17.58
CA ARG A 21 10.61 5.28 17.10
C ARG A 21 10.94 5.81 15.71
N THR A 22 9.99 5.78 14.79
CA THR A 22 10.14 6.34 13.44
C THR A 22 10.59 7.80 13.48
N ALA A 23 9.94 8.63 14.32
CA ALA A 23 10.34 10.02 14.52
C ALA A 23 11.75 10.14 15.09
N ARG A 24 12.10 9.34 16.11
CA ARG A 24 13.41 9.38 16.77
C ARG A 24 14.56 9.02 15.86
N ILE A 25 14.38 8.07 14.94
CA ILE A 25 15.41 7.71 13.94
C ILE A 25 15.47 8.70 12.76
N GLY A 26 14.58 9.70 12.74
CA GLY A 26 14.68 10.86 11.84
C GLY A 26 13.84 10.78 10.57
N TYR A 27 12.89 9.86 10.47
CA TYR A 27 11.96 9.83 9.34
C TYR A 27 10.90 10.93 9.48
N PRO A 28 10.70 11.78 8.46
CA PRO A 28 9.65 12.80 8.48
C PRO A 28 8.25 12.24 8.21
N GLY A 29 8.15 11.01 7.75
CA GLY A 29 6.88 10.36 7.43
C GLY A 29 6.73 8.97 8.04
N VAL A 30 5.47 8.57 8.25
CA VAL A 30 5.10 7.23 8.71
C VAL A 30 3.93 6.71 7.90
N GLU A 31 4.00 5.48 7.43
CA GLU A 31 2.86 4.78 6.88
C GLU A 31 2.24 3.88 7.93
N ILE A 32 0.94 4.00 8.13
CA ILE A 32 0.21 3.27 9.17
C ILE A 32 -0.28 1.93 8.64
N TRP A 33 0.15 0.85 9.27
CA TRP A 33 -0.40 -0.47 9.00
C TRP A 33 -1.75 -0.68 9.71
N GLY A 34 -2.78 -0.99 8.92
CA GLY A 34 -4.16 -1.20 9.37
C GLY A 34 -4.44 -2.59 9.93
N GLY A 35 -3.42 -3.32 10.35
CA GLY A 35 -3.52 -4.62 11.00
C GLY A 35 -3.29 -4.56 12.50
N ARG A 36 -3.46 -5.68 13.20
CA ARG A 36 -3.11 -5.84 14.63
C ARG A 36 -1.63 -6.14 14.77
N PRO A 37 -0.93 -5.51 15.71
CA PRO A 37 -1.44 -4.76 16.88
C PRO A 37 -1.61 -3.25 16.65
N HIS A 38 -1.56 -2.76 15.41
CA HIS A 38 -1.61 -1.34 15.10
C HIS A 38 -3.05 -0.82 14.87
N ALA A 39 -3.36 -0.32 13.65
CA ALA A 39 -4.59 0.42 13.40
C ALA A 39 -5.72 -0.46 12.81
N TYR A 40 -5.93 -1.67 13.33
CA TYR A 40 -7.07 -2.47 12.93
C TYR A 40 -8.38 -1.80 13.37
N TYR A 41 -9.29 -1.58 12.45
CA TYR A 41 -10.47 -0.73 12.66
C TYR A 41 -11.34 -1.06 13.89
N LYS A 42 -11.44 -2.33 14.30
CA LYS A 42 -12.20 -2.75 15.50
C LYS A 42 -11.56 -2.30 16.82
N ASP A 43 -10.28 -2.04 16.80
CA ASP A 43 -9.50 -1.68 17.99
C ASP A 43 -9.30 -0.15 18.07
N MET A 44 -9.66 0.59 17.00
CA MET A 44 -9.51 2.04 16.89
C MET A 44 -10.76 2.76 17.38
N ASN A 45 -10.84 2.95 18.69
CA ASN A 45 -11.87 3.78 19.31
C ASN A 45 -11.43 5.27 19.40
N LYS A 46 -12.33 6.14 19.86
CA LYS A 46 -12.04 7.59 19.96
C LYS A 46 -10.80 7.91 20.82
N ALA A 47 -10.57 7.16 21.90
CA ALA A 47 -9.42 7.39 22.76
C ALA A 47 -8.12 6.98 22.07
N SER A 48 -8.11 5.82 21.39
CA SER A 48 -6.96 5.37 20.58
C SER A 48 -6.62 6.36 19.47
N ILE A 49 -7.62 6.81 18.71
CA ILE A 49 -7.44 7.83 17.66
C ILE A 49 -6.85 9.11 18.25
N SER A 50 -7.42 9.63 19.33
CA SER A 50 -6.92 10.85 19.99
C SER A 50 -5.48 10.70 20.48
N SER A 51 -5.13 9.54 21.04
CA SER A 51 -3.76 9.25 21.48
C SER A 51 -2.77 9.28 20.32
N ILE A 52 -3.11 8.62 19.21
CA ILE A 52 -2.26 8.58 18.02
C ILE A 52 -2.12 9.96 17.38
N THR A 53 -3.22 10.70 17.21
CA THR A 53 -3.20 12.06 16.65
C THR A 53 -2.31 12.98 17.47
N LYS A 54 -2.39 12.90 18.80
CA LYS A 54 -1.54 13.67 19.70
C LYS A 54 -0.04 13.36 19.49
N ILE A 55 0.32 12.08 19.37
CA ILE A 55 1.72 11.67 19.13
C ILE A 55 2.22 12.18 17.79
N ILE A 56 1.39 12.14 16.75
CA ILE A 56 1.73 12.66 15.42
C ILE A 56 1.98 14.18 15.51
N GLU A 57 1.14 14.92 16.23
CA GLU A 57 1.33 16.34 16.47
C GLU A 57 2.61 16.64 17.27
N GLU A 58 2.88 15.88 18.32
CA GLU A 58 4.06 16.04 19.18
C GLU A 58 5.37 15.68 18.48
N THR A 59 5.36 14.67 17.62
CA THR A 59 6.54 14.24 16.88
C THR A 59 6.78 15.03 15.59
N GLY A 60 5.73 15.63 15.04
CA GLY A 60 5.76 16.35 13.78
C GLY A 60 5.91 15.44 12.54
N VAL A 61 5.77 14.12 12.67
CA VAL A 61 5.77 13.21 11.51
C VAL A 61 4.47 13.36 10.71
N GLU A 62 4.57 13.20 9.39
CA GLU A 62 3.40 13.19 8.51
C GLU A 62 2.96 11.75 8.23
N ILE A 63 1.64 11.49 8.17
CA ILE A 63 1.17 10.18 7.71
C ILE A 63 1.23 10.14 6.18
N SER A 64 2.11 9.31 5.65
CA SER A 64 2.33 9.16 4.20
C SER A 64 1.25 8.34 3.50
N GLY A 65 0.69 7.34 4.19
CA GLY A 65 -0.31 6.41 3.69
C GLY A 65 -0.88 5.53 4.81
N PHE A 66 -1.91 4.79 4.46
CA PHE A 66 -2.52 3.77 5.30
C PHE A 66 -2.65 2.48 4.49
N ILE A 67 -2.08 1.40 4.98
CA ILE A 67 -2.11 0.09 4.32
C ILE A 67 -2.95 -0.91 5.13
N PRO A 68 -4.17 -1.26 4.69
CA PRO A 68 -4.97 -2.31 5.32
C PRO A 68 -4.25 -3.66 5.26
N ALA A 69 -4.32 -4.44 6.33
CA ALA A 69 -3.77 -5.78 6.32
C ALA A 69 -4.65 -6.71 5.47
N GLN A 70 -4.20 -7.06 4.27
CA GLN A 70 -4.94 -7.92 3.35
C GLN A 70 -4.33 -9.31 3.22
N PHE A 71 -3.01 -9.42 3.11
CA PHE A 71 -2.34 -10.73 3.11
C PHE A 71 -2.30 -11.31 4.53
N GLY A 72 -2.63 -12.59 4.66
CA GLY A 72 -2.75 -13.25 5.96
C GLY A 72 -4.03 -12.91 6.76
N TYR A 73 -4.88 -12.01 6.25
CA TYR A 73 -6.21 -11.72 6.78
C TYR A 73 -7.28 -12.44 5.95
N PRO A 74 -8.47 -12.72 6.51
CA PRO A 74 -9.52 -13.43 5.78
C PRO A 74 -10.24 -12.51 4.79
N THR A 75 -9.48 -11.79 3.96
CA THR A 75 -9.99 -10.85 2.96
C THR A 75 -9.58 -11.26 1.55
N ASN A 76 -10.50 -11.12 0.60
CA ASN A 76 -10.21 -11.32 -0.80
C ASN A 76 -11.25 -10.60 -1.67
N LEU A 77 -10.84 -9.49 -2.31
CA LEU A 77 -11.71 -8.65 -3.13
C LEU A 77 -12.20 -9.33 -4.40
N CYS A 78 -11.50 -10.36 -4.89
CA CYS A 78 -11.85 -11.10 -6.10
C CYS A 78 -12.50 -12.48 -5.81
N SER A 79 -12.77 -12.81 -4.55
CA SER A 79 -13.32 -14.11 -4.16
C SER A 79 -14.59 -14.46 -4.94
N PRO A 80 -14.78 -15.70 -5.41
CA PRO A 80 -16.05 -16.17 -5.98
C PRO A 80 -17.12 -16.31 -4.89
N ILE A 81 -16.71 -16.45 -3.63
CA ILE A 81 -17.62 -16.57 -2.49
C ILE A 81 -18.10 -15.18 -2.10
N LYS A 82 -19.39 -14.92 -2.32
CA LYS A 82 -19.99 -13.59 -2.17
C LYS A 82 -19.75 -13.00 -0.78
N ASN A 83 -19.96 -13.76 0.28
CA ASN A 83 -19.79 -13.25 1.65
C ASN A 83 -18.35 -12.82 1.93
N ILE A 84 -17.35 -13.61 1.51
CA ILE A 84 -15.93 -13.23 1.67
C ILE A 84 -15.64 -11.93 0.94
N ARG A 85 -16.17 -11.76 -0.27
CA ARG A 85 -15.98 -10.56 -1.08
C ARG A 85 -16.66 -9.34 -0.45
N GLU A 86 -17.89 -9.49 0.06
CA GLU A 86 -18.62 -8.42 0.73
C GLU A 86 -17.94 -8.02 2.06
N ASP A 87 -17.55 -8.98 2.87
CA ASP A 87 -16.79 -8.72 4.10
C ASP A 87 -15.46 -8.01 3.82
N SER A 88 -14.78 -8.38 2.71
CA SER A 88 -13.55 -7.72 2.28
C SER A 88 -13.79 -6.27 1.89
N VAL A 89 -14.84 -5.98 1.13
CA VAL A 89 -15.24 -4.61 0.78
C VAL A 89 -15.56 -3.79 2.04
N ASP A 90 -16.30 -4.36 2.97
CA ASP A 90 -16.66 -3.68 4.21
C ASP A 90 -15.45 -3.45 5.11
N TYR A 91 -14.50 -4.39 5.16
CA TYR A 91 -13.23 -4.21 5.85
C TYR A 91 -12.44 -3.01 5.29
N ILE A 92 -12.30 -2.92 3.96
CA ILE A 92 -11.59 -1.79 3.34
C ILE A 92 -12.32 -0.46 3.59
N LYS A 93 -13.66 -0.42 3.55
CA LYS A 93 -14.42 0.78 3.90
C LYS A 93 -14.15 1.23 5.34
N LYS A 94 -14.09 0.30 6.30
CA LYS A 94 -13.73 0.59 7.69
C LYS A 94 -12.29 1.08 7.82
N SER A 95 -11.40 0.53 7.04
CA SER A 95 -10.01 0.99 6.97
C SER A 95 -9.91 2.42 6.42
N ILE A 96 -10.69 2.77 5.40
CA ILE A 96 -10.82 4.14 4.88
C ILE A 96 -11.31 5.09 5.99
N ASP A 97 -12.36 4.72 6.73
CA ASP A 97 -12.87 5.55 7.82
C ASP A 97 -11.83 5.72 8.95
N THR A 98 -11.07 4.67 9.26
CA THR A 98 -9.98 4.71 10.26
C THR A 98 -8.84 5.60 9.79
N SER A 99 -8.41 5.46 8.53
CA SER A 99 -7.39 6.30 7.91
C SER A 99 -7.74 7.78 8.01
N LEU A 100 -8.97 8.15 7.65
CA LEU A 100 -9.46 9.53 7.75
C LEU A 100 -9.51 10.03 9.19
N ALA A 101 -9.92 9.20 10.13
CA ALA A 101 -9.93 9.56 11.54
C ALA A 101 -8.53 9.84 12.10
N LEU A 102 -7.50 9.27 11.50
CA LEU A 102 -6.09 9.54 11.78
C LEU A 102 -5.51 10.71 10.97
N GLY A 103 -6.29 11.31 10.07
CA GLY A 103 -5.83 12.43 9.23
C GLY A 103 -5.16 12.03 7.92
N CYS A 104 -5.25 10.76 7.50
CA CYS A 104 -4.71 10.28 6.24
C CYS A 104 -5.79 10.06 5.19
N ASN A 105 -5.59 10.56 3.98
CA ASN A 105 -6.51 10.42 2.85
C ASN A 105 -5.96 9.53 1.71
N LYS A 106 -4.97 8.69 2.00
CA LYS A 106 -4.40 7.73 1.05
C LYS A 106 -4.51 6.33 1.64
N VAL A 107 -5.10 5.40 0.91
CA VAL A 107 -5.28 4.02 1.35
C VAL A 107 -4.84 3.07 0.26
N SER A 108 -3.81 2.28 0.53
CA SER A 108 -3.33 1.21 -0.36
C SER A 108 -4.25 -0.01 -0.29
N LEU A 109 -4.34 -0.76 -1.36
CA LEU A 109 -5.09 -2.01 -1.41
C LEU A 109 -4.53 -2.97 -2.46
N CYS A 110 -4.58 -4.26 -2.14
CA CYS A 110 -4.12 -5.32 -3.01
C CYS A 110 -5.29 -5.93 -3.80
N PRO A 111 -5.04 -6.43 -5.02
CA PRO A 111 -6.10 -6.96 -5.89
C PRO A 111 -6.75 -8.25 -5.37
N GLY A 112 -6.03 -9.02 -4.56
CA GLY A 112 -6.45 -10.35 -4.14
C GLY A 112 -6.00 -11.45 -5.11
N ARG A 113 -6.42 -12.68 -4.85
CA ARG A 113 -6.03 -13.86 -5.62
C ARG A 113 -7.23 -14.76 -5.91
N THR A 114 -7.28 -15.35 -7.11
CA THR A 114 -8.34 -16.30 -7.46
C THR A 114 -8.20 -17.62 -6.68
N LEU A 115 -9.32 -18.28 -6.47
CA LEU A 115 -9.32 -19.65 -5.99
C LEU A 115 -9.10 -20.61 -7.17
N TYR A 116 -8.55 -21.79 -6.89
CA TYR A 116 -8.42 -22.83 -7.91
C TYR A 116 -9.76 -23.11 -8.57
N GLY A 117 -9.79 -23.10 -9.91
CA GLY A 117 -10.98 -23.32 -10.70
C GLY A 117 -11.88 -22.09 -10.92
N GLN A 118 -11.58 -20.94 -10.32
CA GLN A 118 -12.34 -19.71 -10.54
C GLN A 118 -12.13 -19.13 -11.95
N GLY A 119 -10.89 -19.16 -12.45
CA GLY A 119 -10.51 -18.55 -13.71
C GLY A 119 -10.32 -17.03 -13.63
N TYR A 120 -9.42 -16.53 -14.48
CA TYR A 120 -8.99 -15.12 -14.52
C TYR A 120 -10.16 -14.15 -14.74
N ASN A 121 -11.00 -14.40 -15.77
CA ASN A 121 -12.09 -13.47 -16.12
C ASN A 121 -13.07 -13.27 -14.96
N GLN A 122 -13.49 -14.34 -14.31
CA GLN A 122 -14.37 -14.24 -13.15
C GLN A 122 -13.69 -13.53 -11.98
N GLY A 123 -12.40 -13.77 -11.78
CA GLY A 123 -11.60 -13.04 -10.78
C GLY A 123 -11.60 -11.54 -11.04
N MET A 124 -11.36 -11.13 -12.29
CA MET A 124 -11.38 -9.73 -12.70
C MET A 124 -12.77 -9.08 -12.59
N GLU A 125 -13.83 -9.79 -12.97
CA GLU A 125 -15.22 -9.30 -12.81
C GLU A 125 -15.54 -9.06 -11.33
N ASN A 126 -15.18 -9.99 -10.46
CA ASN A 126 -15.38 -9.86 -9.01
C ASN A 126 -14.56 -8.73 -8.42
N LEU A 127 -13.28 -8.60 -8.82
CA LEU A 127 -12.41 -7.52 -8.41
C LEU A 127 -12.98 -6.16 -8.82
N ASN A 128 -13.36 -6.00 -10.08
CA ASN A 128 -13.96 -4.78 -10.60
C ASN A 128 -15.25 -4.41 -9.86
N SER A 129 -16.11 -5.37 -9.57
CA SER A 129 -17.31 -5.16 -8.75
C SER A 129 -16.99 -4.66 -7.34
N SER A 130 -15.92 -5.17 -6.73
CA SER A 130 -15.45 -4.74 -5.41
C SER A 130 -14.83 -3.35 -5.46
N LEU A 131 -13.94 -3.12 -6.41
CA LEU A 131 -13.26 -1.83 -6.59
C LEU A 131 -14.26 -0.70 -6.88
N SER A 132 -15.26 -0.92 -7.73
CA SER A 132 -16.30 0.09 -7.99
C SER A 132 -16.99 0.56 -6.71
N LYS A 133 -17.33 -0.37 -5.80
CA LYS A 133 -17.95 -0.03 -4.51
C LYS A 133 -17.01 0.75 -3.60
N LEU A 134 -15.70 0.43 -3.65
CA LEU A 134 -14.68 1.11 -2.86
C LEU A 134 -14.37 2.49 -3.41
N VAL A 135 -14.27 2.63 -4.72
CA VAL A 135 -14.08 3.92 -5.43
C VAL A 135 -15.23 4.87 -5.12
N ASP A 136 -16.50 4.41 -5.26
CA ASP A 136 -17.67 5.22 -4.91
C ASP A 136 -17.69 5.66 -3.45
N TYR A 137 -17.20 4.80 -2.56
CA TYR A 137 -17.10 5.09 -1.13
C TYR A 137 -16.01 6.11 -0.84
N ALA A 138 -14.86 5.97 -1.47
CA ALA A 138 -13.68 6.82 -1.30
C ALA A 138 -13.87 8.21 -1.93
N ILE A 139 -14.52 8.32 -3.09
CA ILE A 139 -14.85 9.61 -3.73
C ILE A 139 -15.63 10.51 -2.77
N LYS A 140 -16.67 9.98 -2.12
CA LYS A 140 -17.51 10.73 -1.17
C LYS A 140 -16.75 11.22 0.06
N ARG A 141 -15.55 10.70 0.29
CA ARG A 141 -14.68 11.00 1.45
C ARG A 141 -13.39 11.71 1.06
N VAL A 142 -13.20 11.99 -0.22
CA VAL A 142 -11.97 12.61 -0.76
C VAL A 142 -10.72 11.80 -0.41
N VAL A 143 -10.82 10.46 -0.51
CA VAL A 143 -9.72 9.54 -0.28
C VAL A 143 -9.19 9.03 -1.62
N LEU A 144 -7.87 9.05 -1.79
CA LEU A 144 -7.17 8.40 -2.89
C LEU A 144 -6.95 6.92 -2.55
N LEU A 145 -7.50 6.03 -3.35
CA LEU A 145 -7.16 4.62 -3.31
C LEU A 145 -5.91 4.35 -4.14
N LEU A 146 -5.02 3.53 -3.63
CA LEU A 146 -3.78 3.17 -4.28
C LEU A 146 -3.78 1.66 -4.50
N LEU A 147 -4.03 1.22 -5.74
CA LEU A 147 -3.95 -0.19 -6.09
C LEU A 147 -2.48 -0.60 -6.16
N GLU A 148 -2.13 -1.64 -5.45
CA GLU A 148 -0.80 -2.20 -5.42
C GLU A 148 -0.74 -3.47 -6.27
N PRO A 149 -0.18 -3.41 -7.49
CA PRO A 149 0.14 -4.60 -8.24
C PRO A 149 1.12 -5.48 -7.45
N ALA A 150 0.85 -6.78 -7.40
CA ALA A 150 1.63 -7.70 -6.58
C ALA A 150 2.30 -8.78 -7.45
N HIS A 151 3.21 -9.53 -6.88
CA HIS A 151 3.86 -10.63 -7.58
C HIS A 151 3.01 -11.93 -7.53
N MET A 152 3.43 -12.94 -8.29
CA MET A 152 2.67 -14.18 -8.50
C MET A 152 2.38 -15.00 -7.24
N LEU A 153 3.08 -14.76 -6.12
CA LEU A 153 2.80 -15.45 -4.85
C LEU A 153 1.64 -14.80 -4.10
N GLU A 154 1.35 -13.53 -4.36
CA GLU A 154 0.32 -12.74 -3.67
C GLU A 154 -0.93 -12.51 -4.51
N SER A 155 -0.79 -12.39 -5.83
CA SER A 155 -1.88 -12.19 -6.76
C SER A 155 -1.70 -13.04 -8.02
N ASP A 156 -2.74 -13.13 -8.82
CA ASP A 156 -2.74 -13.70 -10.18
C ASP A 156 -3.60 -12.86 -11.15
N LEU A 157 -3.98 -11.65 -10.71
CA LEU A 157 -4.87 -10.77 -11.48
C LEU A 157 -4.17 -9.50 -11.99
N ILE A 158 -3.61 -8.72 -11.11
CA ILE A 158 -2.90 -7.48 -11.42
C ILE A 158 -1.47 -7.63 -10.92
N LEU A 159 -0.59 -7.98 -11.83
CA LEU A 159 0.80 -8.28 -11.50
C LEU A 159 1.74 -7.14 -11.84
N THR A 160 1.42 -6.35 -12.86
CA THR A 160 2.29 -5.29 -13.33
C THR A 160 1.69 -3.90 -13.11
N ILE A 161 2.56 -2.90 -13.03
CA ILE A 161 2.15 -1.49 -12.99
C ILE A 161 1.30 -1.14 -14.22
N GLU A 162 1.65 -1.69 -15.38
CA GLU A 162 0.88 -1.50 -16.61
C GLU A 162 -0.53 -2.10 -16.51
N ASP A 163 -0.68 -3.30 -15.92
CA ASP A 163 -2.01 -3.91 -15.71
C ASP A 163 -2.87 -3.05 -14.78
N GLY A 164 -2.28 -2.54 -13.69
CA GLY A 164 -2.96 -1.62 -12.77
C GLY A 164 -3.37 -0.31 -13.45
N ALA A 165 -2.47 0.30 -14.21
CA ALA A 165 -2.72 1.53 -14.96
C ALA A 165 -3.82 1.32 -16.01
N ARG A 166 -3.78 0.21 -16.75
CA ARG A 166 -4.81 -0.16 -17.72
C ARG A 166 -6.18 -0.33 -17.06
N LEU A 167 -6.26 -1.03 -15.94
CA LEU A 167 -7.49 -1.19 -15.18
C LEU A 167 -8.09 0.17 -14.77
N ILE A 168 -7.28 1.07 -14.24
CA ILE A 168 -7.71 2.42 -13.81
C ILE A 168 -8.30 3.20 -15.00
N GLU A 169 -7.66 3.15 -16.16
CA GLU A 169 -8.11 3.83 -17.38
C GLU A 169 -9.40 3.21 -17.94
N GLU A 170 -9.45 1.89 -18.10
CA GLU A 170 -10.61 1.18 -18.67
C GLU A 170 -11.87 1.38 -17.80
N GLN A 171 -11.72 1.33 -16.47
CA GLN A 171 -12.80 1.54 -15.52
C GLN A 171 -13.06 3.03 -15.23
N LYS A 172 -12.20 3.93 -15.71
CA LYS A 172 -12.29 5.39 -15.50
C LYS A 172 -12.35 5.79 -14.02
N TYR A 173 -11.59 5.12 -13.18
CA TYR A 173 -11.51 5.42 -11.75
C TYR A 173 -10.78 6.74 -11.50
N LYS A 174 -11.51 7.76 -11.01
CA LYS A 174 -10.99 9.13 -10.89
C LYS A 174 -10.11 9.39 -9.67
N ASN A 175 -10.32 8.62 -8.60
CA ASN A 175 -9.61 8.75 -7.32
C ASN A 175 -8.84 7.47 -6.97
N MET A 176 -8.30 6.83 -7.99
CA MET A 176 -7.43 5.68 -7.85
C MET A 176 -6.07 5.98 -8.47
N GLY A 177 -5.03 5.60 -7.76
CA GLY A 177 -3.65 5.62 -8.21
C GLY A 177 -3.01 4.26 -8.01
N ILE A 178 -1.70 4.22 -8.08
CA ILE A 178 -0.88 3.01 -7.94
C ILE A 178 0.02 3.15 -6.70
N ALA A 179 0.05 2.14 -5.84
CA ALA A 179 1.16 1.89 -4.95
C ALA A 179 2.22 1.11 -5.75
N LEU A 180 3.34 1.77 -6.04
CA LEU A 180 4.45 1.18 -6.76
C LEU A 180 5.43 0.63 -5.73
N ASP A 181 5.45 -0.70 -5.61
CA ASP A 181 6.42 -1.42 -4.80
C ASP A 181 7.62 -1.82 -5.65
N THR A 182 8.83 -1.40 -5.22
CA THR A 182 10.04 -1.62 -6.00
C THR A 182 10.47 -3.07 -6.05
N GLY A 183 10.22 -3.82 -4.97
CA GLY A 183 10.50 -5.24 -4.90
C GLY A 183 9.56 -6.06 -5.78
N HIS A 184 8.26 -5.74 -5.77
CA HIS A 184 7.28 -6.39 -6.65
C HIS A 184 7.64 -6.17 -8.12
N CYS A 185 7.94 -4.94 -8.52
CA CYS A 185 8.41 -4.65 -9.88
C CYS A 185 9.65 -5.47 -10.25
N HIS A 186 10.61 -5.58 -9.32
CA HIS A 186 11.85 -6.32 -9.58
C HIS A 186 11.62 -7.83 -9.76
N ILE A 187 10.73 -8.43 -8.96
CA ILE A 187 10.32 -9.83 -9.11
C ILE A 187 9.62 -10.04 -10.44
N ASN A 188 8.73 -9.13 -10.82
CA ASN A 188 7.97 -9.19 -12.07
C ASN A 188 8.78 -8.79 -13.31
N LYS A 189 10.08 -8.42 -13.14
CA LYS A 189 10.97 -8.00 -14.22
C LYS A 189 10.52 -6.72 -14.92
N GLU A 190 9.83 -5.86 -14.21
CA GLU A 190 9.46 -4.53 -14.70
C GLU A 190 10.64 -3.55 -14.57
N SER A 191 10.75 -2.67 -15.53
CA SER A 191 11.68 -1.53 -15.44
C SER A 191 11.07 -0.46 -14.54
N LEU A 192 11.67 -0.20 -13.37
CA LEU A 192 11.24 0.86 -12.47
C LEU A 192 11.23 2.24 -13.14
N VAL A 193 12.15 2.48 -14.05
CA VAL A 193 12.23 3.74 -14.82
C VAL A 193 11.03 3.88 -15.72
N ASP A 194 10.71 2.84 -16.49
CA ASP A 194 9.59 2.87 -17.45
C ASP A 194 8.25 2.96 -16.72
N THR A 195 8.09 2.30 -15.56
CA THR A 195 6.86 2.37 -14.75
C THR A 195 6.62 3.78 -14.22
N VAL A 196 7.66 4.49 -13.76
CA VAL A 196 7.55 5.89 -13.32
C VAL A 196 7.10 6.80 -14.48
N TYR A 197 7.74 6.69 -15.65
CA TYR A 197 7.35 7.49 -16.82
C TYR A 197 5.97 7.12 -17.34
N LEU A 198 5.56 5.84 -17.27
CA LEU A 198 4.22 5.39 -17.65
C LEU A 198 3.16 6.10 -16.79
N LEU A 199 3.30 6.04 -15.46
CA LEU A 199 2.35 6.65 -14.53
C LEU A 199 2.31 8.17 -14.66
N ALA A 200 3.48 8.81 -14.77
CA ALA A 200 3.57 10.26 -14.96
C ALA A 200 2.89 10.71 -16.26
N ARG A 201 3.16 10.03 -17.39
CA ARG A 201 2.54 10.34 -18.69
C ARG A 201 1.02 10.15 -18.68
N LYS A 202 0.53 9.14 -17.96
CA LYS A 202 -0.90 8.87 -17.81
C LYS A 202 -1.57 9.72 -16.72
N GLN A 203 -0.79 10.54 -16.00
CA GLN A 203 -1.26 11.33 -14.87
C GLN A 203 -1.95 10.48 -13.78
N ILE A 204 -1.50 9.25 -13.61
CA ILE A 204 -1.97 8.37 -12.55
C ILE A 204 -1.16 8.66 -11.28
N PRO A 205 -1.83 9.04 -10.17
CA PRO A 205 -1.14 9.26 -8.90
C PRO A 205 -0.39 8.00 -8.44
N MET A 206 0.81 8.19 -7.87
CA MET A 206 1.59 7.08 -7.33
C MET A 206 2.01 7.34 -5.88
N HIS A 207 2.17 6.27 -5.15
CA HIS A 207 2.81 6.17 -3.84
C HIS A 207 3.90 5.12 -3.95
N ILE A 208 5.03 5.30 -3.29
CA ILE A 208 6.18 4.42 -3.47
C ILE A 208 6.41 3.62 -2.20
N HIS A 209 6.41 2.29 -2.32
CA HIS A 209 7.01 1.38 -1.36
C HIS A 209 8.42 1.05 -1.83
N LEU A 210 9.38 1.27 -0.95
CA LEU A 210 10.81 1.16 -1.25
C LEU A 210 11.40 0.02 -0.43
N ASP A 211 11.75 -1.03 -1.11
CA ASP A 211 12.43 -2.21 -0.61
C ASP A 211 13.34 -2.80 -1.69
N ASP A 212 14.09 -3.83 -1.38
CA ASP A 212 15.00 -4.49 -2.29
C ASP A 212 14.86 -6.02 -2.21
N ASN A 213 15.30 -6.71 -3.24
CA ASN A 213 15.40 -8.16 -3.28
C ASN A 213 16.39 -8.61 -4.36
N ASN A 214 16.59 -9.93 -4.47
CA ASN A 214 17.46 -10.52 -5.49
C ASN A 214 16.71 -10.98 -6.75
N SER A 215 15.47 -10.55 -6.94
CA SER A 215 14.57 -10.92 -8.05
C SER A 215 14.14 -12.41 -8.07
N LEU A 216 14.44 -13.18 -7.02
CA LEU A 216 14.05 -14.59 -6.90
C LEU A 216 12.92 -14.82 -5.88
N GLY A 217 12.67 -13.86 -5.03
CA GLY A 217 11.64 -13.93 -4.00
C GLY A 217 11.39 -12.58 -3.37
N ASP A 218 10.24 -12.48 -2.72
CA ASP A 218 9.78 -11.29 -2.02
C ASP A 218 10.46 -11.18 -0.65
N GLN A 219 11.64 -10.56 -0.65
CA GLN A 219 12.50 -10.49 0.53
C GLN A 219 12.33 -9.20 1.33
N HIS A 220 11.80 -8.15 0.71
CA HIS A 220 11.68 -6.81 1.31
C HIS A 220 12.94 -6.42 2.10
N LYS A 221 14.09 -6.44 1.44
CA LYS A 221 15.38 -6.06 2.02
C LYS A 221 15.51 -4.55 2.13
N ILE A 222 16.46 -4.13 2.96
CA ILE A 222 16.91 -2.74 2.99
C ILE A 222 17.41 -2.36 1.59
N PRO A 223 16.98 -1.21 1.03
CA PRO A 223 17.47 -0.73 -0.27
C PRO A 223 19.00 -0.70 -0.34
N GLY A 224 19.56 -1.40 -1.33
CA GLY A 224 21.01 -1.62 -1.49
C GLY A 224 21.52 -2.97 -0.98
N GLU A 225 20.71 -3.77 -0.29
CA GLU A 225 21.07 -5.14 0.12
C GLU A 225 20.62 -6.22 -0.88
N GLY A 226 19.90 -5.83 -1.93
CA GLY A 226 19.50 -6.68 -3.04
C GLY A 226 20.24 -6.36 -4.32
N THR A 227 19.52 -6.40 -5.44
CA THR A 227 20.08 -6.21 -6.77
C THR A 227 19.41 -5.10 -7.58
N ILE A 228 18.51 -4.32 -6.97
CA ILE A 228 17.85 -3.19 -7.63
C ILE A 228 18.83 -2.04 -7.80
N ASP A 229 18.96 -1.52 -9.03
CA ASP A 229 19.65 -0.27 -9.27
C ASP A 229 18.69 0.92 -9.05
N PHE A 230 18.77 1.53 -7.89
CA PHE A 230 17.91 2.66 -7.50
C PHE A 230 18.30 3.98 -8.14
N VAL A 231 19.53 4.13 -8.64
CA VAL A 231 20.00 5.43 -9.16
C VAL A 231 19.17 5.91 -10.35
N PRO A 232 18.92 5.10 -11.39
CA PRO A 232 18.04 5.50 -12.49
C PRO A 232 16.59 5.73 -12.06
N PHE A 233 16.10 4.95 -11.09
CA PHE A 233 14.76 5.09 -10.55
C PHE A 233 14.54 6.44 -9.85
N PHE A 234 15.44 6.82 -8.94
CA PHE A 234 15.35 8.12 -8.27
C PHE A 234 15.49 9.28 -9.27
N LYS A 235 16.31 9.12 -10.30
CA LYS A 235 16.42 10.11 -11.37
C LYS A 235 15.12 10.29 -12.13
N ALA A 236 14.45 9.18 -12.49
CA ALA A 236 13.14 9.24 -13.15
C ALA A 236 12.07 9.90 -12.28
N LEU A 237 12.06 9.63 -10.96
CA LEU A 237 11.16 10.32 -10.02
C LEU A 237 11.40 11.83 -9.98
N LEU A 238 12.67 12.26 -9.98
CA LEU A 238 13.02 13.69 -10.03
C LEU A 238 12.61 14.34 -11.35
N GLU A 239 12.88 13.70 -12.47
CA GLU A 239 12.56 14.19 -13.82
C GLU A 239 11.04 14.29 -14.05
N THR A 240 10.25 13.43 -13.43
CA THR A 240 8.78 13.47 -13.50
C THR A 240 8.15 14.38 -12.46
N GLY A 241 8.95 15.04 -11.60
CA GLY A 241 8.45 15.96 -10.59
C GLY A 241 7.72 15.27 -9.43
N TYR A 242 8.07 14.03 -9.10
CA TYR A 242 7.47 13.34 -7.96
C TYR A 242 7.89 14.00 -6.64
N GLU A 243 6.92 14.47 -5.86
CA GLU A 243 7.14 15.14 -4.56
C GLU A 243 6.62 14.34 -3.36
N GLY A 244 6.09 13.13 -3.61
CA GLY A 244 5.50 12.26 -2.59
C GLY A 244 6.53 11.64 -1.64
N PHE A 245 6.04 10.68 -0.86
CA PHE A 245 6.86 9.90 0.05
C PHE A 245 7.47 8.68 -0.63
N LEU A 246 8.69 8.34 -0.21
CA LEU A 246 9.33 7.06 -0.45
C LEU A 246 9.24 6.28 0.86
N THR A 247 8.31 5.35 0.93
CA THR A 247 8.02 4.60 2.15
C THR A 247 8.85 3.34 2.20
N ILE A 248 9.73 3.24 3.18
CA ILE A 248 10.50 2.02 3.45
C ILE A 248 9.54 0.95 3.98
N GLU A 249 9.42 -0.17 3.27
CA GLU A 249 8.63 -1.32 3.67
C GLU A 249 9.50 -2.58 3.70
N LEU A 250 9.96 -2.96 4.89
CA LEU A 250 10.87 -4.08 5.06
C LEU A 250 10.16 -5.36 5.50
N GLY A 251 10.81 -6.49 5.24
CA GLY A 251 10.30 -7.81 5.57
C GLY A 251 10.41 -8.18 7.05
N PHE A 252 9.79 -9.30 7.40
CA PHE A 252 9.75 -9.79 8.79
C PHE A 252 11.13 -10.10 9.39
N ASP A 253 12.14 -10.33 8.57
CA ASP A 253 13.50 -10.59 9.03
C ASP A 253 14.09 -9.43 9.85
N TYR A 254 13.60 -8.22 9.64
CA TYR A 254 14.05 -7.01 10.34
C TYR A 254 13.23 -6.68 11.59
N THR A 255 12.16 -7.40 11.88
CA THR A 255 11.26 -7.11 13.03
C THR A 255 11.93 -7.28 14.40
N ALA A 256 13.02 -8.02 14.47
CA ALA A 256 13.80 -8.18 15.70
C ALA A 256 14.60 -6.92 16.07
N ASN A 257 14.98 -6.12 15.08
CA ASN A 257 15.70 -4.85 15.25
C ASN A 257 15.24 -3.84 14.20
N PRO A 258 14.06 -3.24 14.38
CA PRO A 258 13.42 -2.40 13.36
C PRO A 258 13.96 -0.96 13.29
N ASP A 259 14.78 -0.53 14.25
CA ASP A 259 15.34 0.85 14.31
C ASP A 259 16.57 1.04 13.41
#